data_4509a17132e726fae66535b377be46d7
#
_entry.id   4509a17132e726fae66535b377be46d7
#
_cell.length_a   1.000
_cell.length_b   1.000
_cell.length_c   1.000
_cell.angle_alpha   90.00
_cell.angle_beta   90.00
_cell.angle_gamma   90.00
#
_symmetry.space_group_name_H-M   'P 1'
#
loop_
_entity.id
_entity.type
_entity.pdbx_description
1 polymer ?
#
loop_
_entity_poly.entity_id
_entity_poly.type
_entity_poly.pdbx_seq_one_letter_code
_entity_poly.pdbx_strand_id
1 'polypeptide(L)'
;MTEEIVRTGGCLCGKSRYLTKGDSPRAIMCHCRYCQTYTGSAFGTQVWFPEDKVTLTSGELSKYENNTESGNVVTLNFCKNCGSTIFLRLNVFQGMVAIPGGSFDPPTFWFEPQVENFCRTKAPFIQTSTAEKHDTHPMYNPKTPDNHPVK
;
A
#
# COMPACT_ATOMS: atom_id res chain seq x y z
N MET A 1 -9.05 -22.11 21.90
CA MET A 1 -9.43 -21.05 20.94
C MET A 1 -8.32 -20.04 20.87
N THR A 2 -7.80 -19.78 19.69
CA THR A 2 -6.85 -18.71 19.46
C THR A 2 -7.59 -17.38 19.37
N GLU A 3 -7.17 -16.39 20.14
CA GLU A 3 -7.69 -15.02 19.99
C GLU A 3 -7.42 -14.51 18.58
N GLU A 4 -8.40 -13.89 17.95
CA GLU A 4 -8.22 -13.24 16.66
C GLU A 4 -7.28 -12.02 16.84
N ILE A 5 -6.23 -11.97 16.05
CA ILE A 5 -5.29 -10.85 16.09
C ILE A 5 -6.02 -9.61 15.59
N VAL A 6 -6.01 -8.55 16.39
CA VAL A 6 -6.57 -7.24 16.01
C VAL A 6 -5.45 -6.21 16.06
N ARG A 7 -5.32 -5.43 14.99
CA ARG A 7 -4.39 -4.30 14.92
C ARG A 7 -5.14 -3.03 14.55
N THR A 8 -4.66 -1.92 15.04
CA THR A 8 -5.25 -0.61 14.76
C THR A 8 -4.23 0.31 14.11
N GLY A 9 -4.72 1.37 13.53
CA GLY A 9 -3.92 2.41 12.94
C GLY A 9 -4.77 3.58 12.48
N GLY A 10 -4.17 4.53 11.81
CA GLY A 10 -4.90 5.69 11.33
C GLY A 10 -4.02 6.77 10.73
N CYS A 11 -4.61 7.95 10.57
CA CYS A 11 -3.98 9.10 9.94
C CYS A 11 -3.16 9.93 10.92
N LEU A 12 -2.36 10.84 10.38
CA LEU A 12 -1.49 11.74 11.14
C LEU A 12 -2.27 12.59 12.14
N CYS A 13 -3.45 13.12 11.78
CA CYS A 13 -4.24 13.96 12.68
C CYS A 13 -5.10 13.17 13.68
N GLY A 14 -5.16 11.85 13.55
CA GLY A 14 -5.92 10.97 14.44
C GLY A 14 -7.42 10.90 14.20
N LYS A 15 -7.97 11.69 13.28
CA LYS A 15 -9.43 11.69 13.00
C LYS A 15 -9.91 10.44 12.28
N SER A 16 -9.10 9.92 11.36
CA SER A 16 -9.40 8.68 10.63
C SER A 16 -8.67 7.51 11.26
N ARG A 17 -9.44 6.52 11.71
CA ARG A 17 -8.91 5.34 12.39
C ARG A 17 -9.47 4.07 11.75
N TYR A 18 -8.68 3.01 11.76
CA TYR A 18 -9.09 1.71 11.27
C TYR A 18 -8.66 0.59 12.22
N LEU A 19 -9.27 -0.57 12.05
CA LEU A 19 -8.79 -1.82 12.62
C LEU A 19 -8.70 -2.91 11.54
N THR A 20 -7.79 -3.85 11.76
CA THR A 20 -7.66 -5.07 10.95
C THR A 20 -7.81 -6.29 11.84
N LYS A 21 -8.34 -7.39 11.26
CA LYS A 21 -8.50 -8.67 11.94
C LYS A 21 -7.71 -9.76 11.23
N GLY A 22 -7.05 -10.60 12.01
CA GLY A 22 -6.21 -11.68 11.49
C GLY A 22 -4.85 -11.19 11.02
N ASP A 23 -4.07 -12.11 10.47
CA ASP A 23 -2.79 -11.79 9.86
C ASP A 23 -2.94 -11.37 8.40
N SER A 24 -2.00 -10.55 7.95
CA SER A 24 -1.92 -10.19 6.55
C SER A 24 -1.43 -11.37 5.73
N PRO A 25 -2.12 -11.72 4.64
CA PRO A 25 -1.63 -12.73 3.72
C PRO A 25 -0.39 -12.26 2.94
N ARG A 26 -0.17 -10.96 2.83
CA ARG A 26 0.93 -10.43 2.01
C ARG A 26 1.31 -9.00 2.42
N ALA A 27 2.62 -8.80 2.61
CA ALA A 27 3.22 -7.48 2.75
C ALA A 27 4.26 -7.28 1.63
N ILE A 28 4.24 -6.12 0.98
CA ILE A 28 5.12 -5.80 -0.13
C ILE A 28 5.75 -4.41 0.00
N MET A 29 6.93 -4.27 -0.60
CA MET A 29 7.55 -2.98 -0.88
C MET A 29 7.39 -2.69 -2.38
N CYS A 30 6.98 -1.49 -2.72
CA CYS A 30 6.82 -1.08 -4.12
C CYS A 30 7.60 0.20 -4.41
N HIS A 31 8.53 0.10 -5.37
CA HIS A 31 9.40 1.21 -5.78
C HIS A 31 8.88 1.92 -7.03
N CYS A 32 7.64 1.68 -7.46
CA CYS A 32 7.10 2.35 -8.64
C CYS A 32 6.96 3.86 -8.41
N ARG A 33 6.98 4.62 -9.51
CA ARG A 33 6.86 6.07 -9.42
C ARG A 33 5.56 6.55 -8.79
N TYR A 34 4.47 5.79 -8.93
CA TYR A 34 3.21 6.10 -8.25
C TYR A 34 3.37 6.02 -6.74
N CYS A 35 3.94 4.91 -6.23
CA CYS A 35 4.20 4.76 -4.79
C CYS A 35 5.16 5.80 -4.27
N GLN A 36 6.23 6.10 -5.00
CA GLN A 36 7.18 7.16 -4.64
C GLN A 36 6.50 8.53 -4.59
N THR A 37 5.63 8.81 -5.55
CA THR A 37 4.98 10.12 -5.65
C THR A 37 3.94 10.34 -4.55
N TYR A 38 3.02 9.38 -4.34
CA TYR A 38 1.97 9.60 -3.35
C TYR A 38 2.47 9.50 -1.90
N THR A 39 3.54 8.74 -1.65
CA THR A 39 4.14 8.67 -0.30
C THR A 39 5.15 9.80 -0.03
N GLY A 40 5.71 10.39 -1.09
CA GLY A 40 6.84 11.31 -0.95
C GLY A 40 8.10 10.62 -0.42
N SER A 41 8.20 9.29 -0.57
CA SER A 41 9.31 8.47 -0.10
C SER A 41 9.94 7.68 -1.25
N ALA A 42 11.01 6.95 -0.97
CA ALA A 42 11.67 6.10 -1.96
C ALA A 42 10.83 4.89 -2.37
N PHE A 43 9.87 4.48 -1.54
CA PHE A 43 8.98 3.34 -1.81
C PHE A 43 7.71 3.43 -0.96
N GLY A 44 6.70 2.64 -1.35
CA GLY A 44 5.52 2.39 -0.52
C GLY A 44 5.61 1.01 0.12
N THR A 45 5.17 0.89 1.36
CA THR A 45 4.98 -0.38 2.05
C THR A 45 3.48 -0.66 2.11
N GLN A 46 3.08 -1.82 1.59
CA GLN A 46 1.67 -2.18 1.45
C GLN A 46 1.41 -3.48 2.19
N VAL A 47 0.48 -3.45 3.13
CA VAL A 47 0.06 -4.63 3.89
C VAL A 47 -1.35 -4.99 3.45
N TRP A 48 -1.49 -6.09 2.73
CA TRP A 48 -2.73 -6.49 2.07
C TRP A 48 -3.61 -7.34 2.97
N PHE A 49 -4.90 -7.05 2.99
CA PHE A 49 -5.92 -7.81 3.72
C PHE A 49 -7.14 -8.06 2.84
N PRO A 50 -7.89 -9.15 3.10
CA PRO A 50 -9.26 -9.23 2.63
C PRO A 50 -10.07 -8.03 3.14
N GLU A 51 -10.91 -7.47 2.30
CA GLU A 51 -11.63 -6.23 2.62
C GLU A 51 -12.58 -6.39 3.83
N ASP A 52 -13.17 -7.58 4.00
CA ASP A 52 -14.02 -7.92 5.14
C ASP A 52 -13.27 -7.98 6.48
N LYS A 53 -11.94 -7.98 6.45
CA LYS A 53 -11.07 -7.95 7.64
C LYS A 53 -10.62 -6.55 8.03
N VAL A 54 -11.05 -5.53 7.32
CA VAL A 54 -10.65 -4.13 7.56
C VAL A 54 -11.88 -3.27 7.79
N THR A 55 -11.86 -2.50 8.87
CA THR A 55 -12.96 -1.60 9.23
C THR A 55 -12.45 -0.20 9.50
N LEU A 56 -13.01 0.80 8.83
CA LEU A 56 -12.84 2.19 9.22
C LEU A 56 -13.67 2.45 10.47
N THR A 57 -13.02 2.78 11.58
CA THR A 57 -13.67 2.97 12.88
C THR A 57 -14.05 4.41 13.18
N SER A 58 -13.38 5.36 12.54
CA SER A 58 -13.72 6.79 12.63
C SER A 58 -13.18 7.57 11.44
N GLY A 59 -13.70 8.77 11.26
CA GLY A 59 -13.26 9.72 10.26
C GLY A 59 -13.95 9.61 8.92
N GLU A 60 -13.65 10.56 8.05
CA GLU A 60 -14.12 10.61 6.67
C GLU A 60 -12.92 10.54 5.72
N LEU A 61 -13.08 9.76 4.66
CA LEU A 61 -12.07 9.60 3.63
C LEU A 61 -12.52 10.27 2.34
N SER A 62 -11.58 10.93 1.69
CA SER A 62 -11.68 11.31 0.29
C SER A 62 -10.99 10.26 -0.57
N LYS A 63 -11.27 10.28 -1.87
CA LYS A 63 -10.68 9.30 -2.77
C LYS A 63 -10.09 9.99 -4.00
N TYR A 64 -9.00 9.41 -4.50
CA TYR A 64 -8.41 9.75 -5.77
C TYR A 64 -8.17 8.46 -6.57
N GLU A 65 -8.57 8.47 -7.84
CA GLU A 65 -8.37 7.35 -8.74
C GLU A 65 -7.33 7.71 -9.80
N ASN A 66 -6.33 6.85 -9.94
CA ASN A 66 -5.26 7.00 -10.92
C ASN A 66 -5.27 5.84 -11.90
N ASN A 67 -5.26 6.16 -13.20
CA ASN A 67 -5.12 5.16 -14.24
C ASN A 67 -3.64 4.90 -14.49
N THR A 68 -3.25 3.64 -14.49
CA THR A 68 -1.89 3.22 -14.77
C THR A 68 -1.69 2.92 -16.25
N GLU A 69 -0.45 2.86 -16.69
CA GLU A 69 -0.09 2.49 -18.06
C GLU A 69 -0.51 1.05 -18.43
N SER A 70 -0.73 0.19 -17.47
CA SER A 70 -1.29 -1.16 -17.69
C SER A 70 -2.80 -1.18 -17.85
N GLY A 71 -3.46 -0.02 -17.75
CA GLY A 71 -4.92 0.12 -17.83
C GLY A 71 -5.65 -0.24 -16.54
N ASN A 72 -4.93 -0.38 -15.44
CA ASN A 72 -5.49 -0.62 -14.12
C ASN A 72 -5.80 0.70 -13.41
N VAL A 73 -6.70 0.64 -12.45
CA VAL A 73 -7.07 1.78 -11.61
C VAL A 73 -6.55 1.54 -10.19
N VAL A 74 -5.74 2.47 -9.72
CA VAL A 74 -5.31 2.55 -8.32
C VAL A 74 -6.20 3.57 -7.62
N THR A 75 -6.86 3.17 -6.56
CA THR A 75 -7.68 4.06 -5.74
C THR A 75 -6.97 4.32 -4.42
N LEU A 76 -6.71 5.59 -4.13
CA LEU A 76 -6.20 6.04 -2.83
C LEU A 76 -7.37 6.59 -2.03
N ASN A 77 -7.57 6.06 -0.83
CA ASN A 77 -8.49 6.62 0.15
C ASN A 77 -7.67 7.29 1.25
N PHE A 78 -7.89 8.56 1.46
CA PHE A 78 -7.08 9.36 2.37
C PHE A 78 -7.94 10.19 3.32
N CYS A 79 -7.38 10.51 4.47
CA CYS A 79 -8.08 11.32 5.47
C CYS A 79 -8.46 12.67 4.88
N LYS A 80 -9.74 13.02 4.96
CA LYS A 80 -10.27 14.29 4.46
C LYS A 80 -9.66 15.51 5.15
N ASN A 81 -9.20 15.36 6.39
CA ASN A 81 -8.63 16.45 7.18
C ASN A 81 -7.13 16.64 6.95
N CYS A 82 -6.32 15.58 7.01
CA CYS A 82 -4.86 15.71 6.96
C CYS A 82 -4.21 15.12 5.69
N GLY A 83 -4.97 14.43 4.85
CA GLY A 83 -4.47 13.86 3.59
C GLY A 83 -3.68 12.56 3.71
N SER A 84 -3.48 12.01 4.92
CA SER A 84 -2.80 10.72 5.09
C SER A 84 -3.54 9.62 4.36
N THR A 85 -2.85 8.84 3.52
CA THR A 85 -3.43 7.66 2.87
C THR A 85 -3.75 6.60 3.90
N ILE A 86 -4.98 6.10 3.88
CA ILE A 86 -5.48 5.06 4.79
C ILE A 86 -5.61 3.72 4.08
N PHE A 87 -6.20 3.72 2.88
CA PHE A 87 -6.39 2.51 2.09
C PHE A 87 -5.94 2.73 0.65
N LEU A 88 -5.43 1.66 0.06
CA LEU A 88 -5.10 1.59 -1.35
C LEU A 88 -5.78 0.36 -1.95
N ARG A 89 -6.43 0.55 -3.08
CA ARG A 89 -7.08 -0.53 -3.83
C ARG A 89 -6.58 -0.56 -5.25
N LEU A 90 -6.46 -1.78 -5.80
CA LEU A 90 -6.28 -2.02 -7.22
C LEU A 90 -7.50 -2.76 -7.75
N ASN A 91 -8.05 -2.29 -8.86
CA ASN A 91 -9.23 -2.93 -9.47
C ASN A 91 -8.98 -4.39 -9.89
N VAL A 92 -7.73 -4.79 -10.13
CA VAL A 92 -7.36 -6.17 -10.46
C VAL A 92 -7.33 -7.11 -9.24
N PHE A 93 -7.29 -6.57 -8.03
CA PHE A 93 -7.32 -7.34 -6.78
C PHE A 93 -8.63 -7.10 -6.04
N GLN A 94 -9.72 -7.57 -6.65
CA GLN A 94 -11.06 -7.42 -6.08
C GLN A 94 -11.15 -8.10 -4.72
N GLY A 95 -11.85 -7.46 -3.78
CA GLY A 95 -12.03 -7.96 -2.43
C GLY A 95 -10.80 -7.81 -1.53
N MET A 96 -9.75 -7.15 -2.01
CA MET A 96 -8.53 -6.89 -1.25
C MET A 96 -8.31 -5.39 -1.06
N VAL A 97 -7.73 -5.03 0.06
CA VAL A 97 -7.34 -3.67 0.37
C VAL A 97 -5.93 -3.66 0.98
N ALA A 98 -5.11 -2.72 0.57
CA ALA A 98 -3.80 -2.51 1.16
C ALA A 98 -3.83 -1.35 2.14
N ILE A 99 -3.09 -1.52 3.22
CA ILE A 99 -2.86 -0.50 4.24
C ILE A 99 -1.40 -0.06 4.15
N PRO A 100 -1.12 1.26 4.09
CA PRO A 100 0.25 1.74 4.19
C PRO A 100 0.86 1.31 5.51
N GLY A 101 1.98 0.57 5.45
CA GLY A 101 2.54 -0.10 6.62
C GLY A 101 2.93 0.82 7.77
N GLY A 102 3.36 2.05 7.46
CA GLY A 102 3.72 3.03 8.48
C GLY A 102 2.54 3.64 9.25
N SER A 103 1.30 3.36 8.84
CA SER A 103 0.10 3.91 9.49
C SER A 103 -0.46 3.04 10.63
N PHE A 104 0.08 1.83 10.83
CA PHE A 104 -0.28 1.01 11.99
C PHE A 104 0.23 1.64 13.30
N ASP A 105 -0.54 1.46 14.36
CA ASP A 105 -0.09 1.81 15.70
C ASP A 105 1.08 0.90 16.15
N PRO A 106 1.92 1.34 17.08
CA PRO A 106 3.02 0.50 17.58
C PRO A 106 2.53 -0.85 18.17
N PRO A 107 3.26 -1.94 17.90
CA PRO A 107 4.48 -2.00 17.09
C PRO A 107 4.16 -1.86 15.60
N THR A 108 4.55 -0.74 15.02
CA THR A 108 4.11 -0.32 13.67
C THR A 108 4.53 -1.32 12.58
N PHE A 109 5.76 -1.80 12.63
CA PHE A 109 6.32 -2.71 11.63
C PHE A 109 6.34 -4.16 12.13
N TRP A 110 5.16 -4.64 12.53
CA TRP A 110 4.95 -6.02 13.00
C TRP A 110 5.04 -7.06 11.88
N PHE A 111 5.00 -6.62 10.63
CA PHE A 111 5.07 -7.46 9.43
C PHE A 111 6.47 -7.40 8.80
N GLU A 112 6.76 -8.39 7.96
CA GLU A 112 7.98 -8.43 7.17
C GLU A 112 7.59 -8.48 5.69
N PRO A 113 8.08 -7.55 4.85
CA PRO A 113 7.80 -7.59 3.42
C PRO A 113 8.39 -8.85 2.78
N GLN A 114 7.56 -9.58 2.04
CA GLN A 114 7.96 -10.82 1.36
C GLN A 114 8.37 -10.57 -0.09
N VAL A 115 7.86 -9.49 -0.67
CA VAL A 115 7.99 -9.17 -2.09
C VAL A 115 8.38 -7.72 -2.26
N GLU A 116 9.20 -7.48 -3.25
CA GLU A 116 9.64 -6.15 -3.65
C GLU A 116 9.37 -5.97 -5.14
N ASN A 117 8.52 -5.01 -5.49
CA ASN A 117 8.11 -4.73 -6.85
C ASN A 117 8.74 -3.44 -7.38
N PHE A 118 8.90 -3.36 -8.69
CA PHE A 118 9.47 -2.23 -9.42
C PHE A 118 10.88 -1.87 -8.96
N CYS A 119 11.72 -2.88 -8.79
CA CYS A 119 13.12 -2.68 -8.40
C CYS A 119 13.91 -1.88 -9.43
N ARG A 120 13.45 -1.80 -10.69
CA ARG A 120 14.07 -0.96 -11.73
C ARG A 120 14.11 0.53 -11.37
N THR A 121 13.18 1.00 -10.53
CA THR A 121 13.11 2.40 -10.06
C THR A 121 13.54 2.56 -8.61
N LYS A 122 14.08 1.51 -8.00
CA LYS A 122 14.58 1.52 -6.63
C LYS A 122 15.65 2.57 -6.43
N ALA A 123 15.52 3.35 -5.38
CA ALA A 123 16.53 4.36 -5.03
C ALA A 123 17.88 3.70 -4.71
N PRO A 124 19.00 4.24 -5.21
CA PRO A 124 20.33 3.61 -5.02
C PRO A 124 20.76 3.49 -3.56
N PHE A 125 20.22 4.34 -2.69
CA PHE A 125 20.57 4.34 -1.26
C PHE A 125 19.72 3.34 -0.44
N ILE A 126 18.76 2.64 -1.07
CA ILE A 126 17.93 1.63 -0.40
C ILE A 126 18.52 0.24 -0.61
N GLN A 127 18.80 -0.45 0.49
CA GLN A 127 19.24 -1.85 0.50
C GLN A 127 18.22 -2.69 1.24
N THR A 128 17.85 -3.82 0.68
CA THR A 128 16.83 -4.72 1.22
C THR A 128 17.28 -6.17 1.17
N SER A 129 16.78 -6.96 2.13
CA SER A 129 17.01 -8.41 2.20
C SER A 129 15.79 -9.23 1.75
N THR A 130 14.81 -8.60 1.14
CA THR A 130 13.59 -9.25 0.64
C THR A 130 13.94 -10.37 -0.34
N ALA A 131 13.35 -11.55 -0.12
CA ALA A 131 13.72 -12.75 -0.89
C ALA A 131 13.20 -12.72 -2.34
N GLU A 132 11.99 -12.21 -2.55
CA GLU A 132 11.35 -12.13 -3.87
C GLU A 132 11.42 -10.69 -4.40
N LYS A 133 12.09 -10.50 -5.53
CA LYS A 133 12.28 -9.19 -6.16
C LYS A 133 11.90 -9.25 -7.63
N HIS A 134 11.16 -8.24 -8.09
CA HIS A 134 10.75 -8.09 -9.48
C HIS A 134 11.18 -6.72 -10.03
N ASP A 135 11.69 -6.69 -11.25
CA ASP A 135 12.03 -5.43 -11.92
C ASP A 135 10.81 -4.54 -12.13
N THR A 136 9.66 -5.17 -12.39
CA THR A 136 8.34 -4.53 -12.45
C THR A 136 7.40 -5.31 -11.53
N HIS A 137 6.17 -5.53 -11.96
CA HIS A 137 5.23 -6.42 -11.28
C HIS A 137 4.90 -7.59 -12.21
N PRO A 138 4.68 -8.82 -11.70
CA PRO A 138 4.34 -9.97 -12.55
C PRO A 138 3.15 -9.73 -13.48
N MET A 139 2.22 -8.87 -13.10
CA MET A 139 1.06 -8.48 -13.91
C MET A 139 1.26 -7.18 -14.70
N TYR A 140 2.47 -6.64 -14.72
CA TYR A 140 2.76 -5.41 -15.44
C TYR A 140 2.70 -5.64 -16.95
N ASN A 141 1.76 -4.99 -17.61
CA ASN A 141 1.52 -5.11 -19.03
C ASN A 141 1.12 -3.73 -19.59
N PRO A 142 2.10 -2.84 -19.84
CA PRO A 142 1.82 -1.48 -20.24
C PRO A 142 1.14 -1.43 -21.62
N LYS A 143 0.05 -0.69 -21.72
CA LYS A 143 -0.72 -0.44 -22.93
C LYS A 143 -0.51 0.98 -23.47
N THR A 144 0.04 1.85 -22.64
CA THR A 144 0.40 3.22 -22.97
C THR A 144 1.85 3.47 -22.55
N PRO A 145 2.51 4.52 -23.09
CA PRO A 145 3.86 4.88 -22.64
C PRO A 145 3.92 5.08 -21.12
N ASP A 146 5.01 4.64 -20.53
CA ASP A 146 5.28 4.83 -19.10
C ASP A 146 5.43 6.34 -18.82
N ASN A 147 4.52 6.89 -18.02
CA ASN A 147 4.56 8.29 -17.59
C ASN A 147 5.60 8.56 -16.51
N HIS A 148 6.23 7.51 -15.99
CA HIS A 148 7.25 7.57 -14.96
C HIS A 148 8.49 6.80 -15.40
N PRO A 149 9.18 7.25 -16.47
CA PRO A 149 10.30 6.50 -17.02
C PRO A 149 11.47 6.43 -16.02
N VAL A 150 12.21 5.34 -16.12
CA VAL A 150 13.52 5.22 -15.46
C VAL A 150 14.51 6.04 -16.26
N LYS A 151 15.31 6.83 -15.58
CA LYS A 151 16.41 7.56 -16.20
C LYS A 151 17.73 6.88 -15.94
#